data_656ca9a7e56342454ac2c3f54e19a643
#
_entry.id   656ca9a7e56342454ac2c3f54e19a643
#
_cell.length_a   1.000
_cell.length_b   1.000
_cell.length_c   1.000
_cell.angle_alpha   90.00
_cell.angle_beta   90.00
_cell.angle_gamma   90.00
#
_symmetry.space_group_name_H-M   'P 1'
#
loop_
_entity.id
_entity.type
_entity.pdbx_description
1 polymer ?
#
loop_
_entity_poly.entity_id
_entity_poly.type
_entity_poly.pdbx_seq_one_letter_code
_entity_poly.pdbx_strand_id
1 'polypeptide(L)'
;METKVEVKTIPLHGLFIHRKQVWRSLGKLRAESHVTSAQKVYMNEYGTEVYTENADFIDGLKVTPYEGELPKISKYANCSMSHYQHCLM
;
A
#
# COMPACT_ATOMS: atom_id res chain seq x y z
N MET A 1 -14.51 1.14 16.55
CA MET A 1 -13.50 2.18 16.40
C MET A 1 -12.18 1.61 15.94
N GLU A 2 -11.57 2.25 14.99
CA GLU A 2 -10.29 1.76 14.50
C GLU A 2 -9.17 2.19 15.44
N THR A 3 -8.28 1.27 15.72
CA THR A 3 -7.12 1.57 16.54
C THR A 3 -5.92 1.75 15.62
N LYS A 4 -5.28 2.91 15.74
CA LYS A 4 -4.08 3.17 14.94
C LYS A 4 -2.84 2.72 15.70
N VAL A 5 -1.88 2.20 14.98
CA VAL A 5 -0.62 1.77 15.55
C VAL A 5 0.52 2.39 14.75
N GLU A 6 1.70 2.39 15.32
CA GLU A 6 2.85 2.91 14.60
C GLU A 6 3.17 1.98 13.44
N VAL A 7 3.51 2.56 12.29
CA VAL A 7 3.76 1.77 11.09
C VAL A 7 4.89 0.76 11.29
N LYS A 8 5.85 1.07 12.14
CA LYS A 8 6.95 0.14 12.42
C LYS A 8 6.50 -1.17 13.07
N THR A 9 5.30 -1.17 13.67
CA THR A 9 4.79 -2.37 14.32
C THR A 9 4.06 -3.30 13.37
N ILE A 10 3.81 -2.86 12.14
CA ILE A 10 3.17 -3.71 11.13
C ILE A 10 4.20 -4.78 10.73
N PRO A 11 3.82 -6.06 10.80
CA PRO A 11 4.76 -7.12 10.43
C PRO A 11 5.10 -7.07 8.94
N LEU A 12 6.22 -7.68 8.59
CA LEU A 12 6.64 -7.77 7.21
C LEU A 12 5.52 -8.38 6.37
N HIS A 13 5.21 -7.73 5.26
CA HIS A 13 4.12 -8.11 4.36
C HIS A 13 2.72 -7.92 4.95
N GLY A 14 2.63 -7.32 6.13
CA GLY A 14 1.34 -6.97 6.70
C GLY A 14 0.72 -5.79 5.96
N LEU A 15 -0.60 -5.71 5.99
CA LEU A 15 -1.32 -4.63 5.31
C LEU A 15 -1.71 -3.55 6.31
N PHE A 16 -1.75 -2.32 5.83
CA PHE A 16 -2.24 -1.21 6.63
C PHE A 16 -2.85 -0.15 5.71
N ILE A 17 -3.67 0.71 6.29
CA ILE A 17 -4.31 1.79 5.54
C ILE A 17 -3.69 3.12 5.96
N HIS A 18 -3.35 3.93 4.98
CA HIS A 18 -2.89 5.29 5.18
C HIS A 18 -3.48 6.15 4.06
N ARG A 19 -4.17 7.22 4.45
CA ARG A 19 -4.82 8.14 3.51
C ARG A 19 -5.73 7.41 2.53
N LYS A 20 -6.53 6.48 3.07
CA LYS A 20 -7.52 5.72 2.30
C LYS A 20 -6.92 4.77 1.27
N GLN A 21 -5.62 4.51 1.37
CA GLN A 21 -4.94 3.58 0.48
C GLN A 21 -4.44 2.39 1.29
N VAL A 22 -4.43 1.22 0.67
CA VAL A 22 -3.92 0.02 1.31
C VAL A 22 -2.47 -0.19 0.89
N TRP A 23 -1.61 -0.41 1.87
CA TRP A 23 -0.19 -0.59 1.67
C TRP A 23 0.26 -1.92 2.27
N ARG A 24 1.23 -2.55 1.64
CA ARG A 24 1.86 -3.75 2.19
C ARG A 24 3.24 -3.37 2.69
N SER A 25 3.51 -3.68 3.95
CA SER A 25 4.79 -3.37 4.56
C SER A 25 5.90 -4.20 3.94
N LEU A 26 7.00 -3.54 3.59
CA LEU A 26 8.20 -4.20 3.10
C LEU A 26 9.26 -4.26 4.20
N GLY A 27 8.95 -3.72 5.37
CA GLY A 27 9.88 -3.70 6.47
C GLY A 27 10.94 -2.63 6.31
N LYS A 28 11.97 -2.71 7.12
CA LYS A 28 13.07 -1.76 7.09
C LYS A 28 14.20 -2.31 6.24
N LEU A 29 14.87 -1.42 5.51
CA LEU A 29 16.03 -1.80 4.74
C LEU A 29 17.21 -2.13 5.66
N ARG A 30 17.29 -1.43 6.79
CA ARG A 30 18.34 -1.66 7.78
C ARG A 30 17.75 -1.55 9.16
N ALA A 31 18.32 -2.25 10.10
CA ALA A 31 17.83 -2.26 11.48
C ALA A 31 17.83 -0.86 12.11
N GLU A 32 18.81 -0.04 11.77
CA GLU A 32 18.91 1.32 12.30
C GLU A 32 18.09 2.35 11.53
N SER A 33 17.40 1.93 10.51
CA SER A 33 16.56 2.83 9.73
C SER A 33 15.40 3.36 10.56
N HIS A 34 15.05 4.62 10.36
CA HIS A 34 13.91 5.24 11.02
C HIS A 34 12.67 5.28 10.13
N VAL A 35 12.71 4.57 9.03
CA VAL A 35 11.58 4.52 8.09
C VAL A 35 11.25 3.08 7.77
N THR A 36 9.98 2.85 7.47
CA THR A 36 9.48 1.55 7.02
C THR A 36 9.01 1.74 5.58
N SER A 37 9.51 0.91 4.69
CA SER A 37 9.11 0.96 3.30
C SER A 37 7.83 0.17 3.08
N ALA A 38 7.03 0.59 2.13
CA ALA A 38 5.79 -0.10 1.80
C ALA A 38 5.45 0.10 0.34
N GLN A 39 4.60 -0.77 -0.17
CA GLN A 39 4.09 -0.69 -1.54
C GLN A 39 2.58 -0.57 -1.49
N LYS A 40 2.04 0.35 -2.28
CA LYS A 40 0.60 0.45 -2.45
C LYS A 40 0.13 -0.73 -3.28
N VAL A 41 -0.89 -1.45 -2.80
CA VAL A 41 -1.31 -2.70 -3.43
C VAL A 41 -2.77 -2.67 -3.83
N TYR A 42 -3.05 -3.35 -4.91
CA TYR A 42 -4.41 -3.53 -5.43
C TYR A 42 -4.56 -4.95 -5.95
N MET A 43 -5.79 -5.35 -6.15
CA MET A 43 -6.09 -6.61 -6.80
C MET A 43 -6.56 -6.30 -8.22
N ASN A 44 -5.98 -6.96 -9.21
CA ASN A 44 -6.42 -6.76 -10.59
C ASN A 44 -7.62 -7.65 -10.90
N GLU A 45 -8.11 -7.57 -12.12
CA GLU A 45 -9.29 -8.33 -12.53
C GLU A 45 -9.05 -9.83 -12.59
N TYR A 46 -7.81 -10.25 -12.58
CA TYR A 46 -7.46 -11.67 -12.63
C TYR A 46 -7.19 -12.25 -11.25
N GLY A 47 -7.38 -11.45 -10.21
CA GLY A 47 -7.15 -11.91 -8.85
C GLY A 47 -5.69 -11.91 -8.43
N THR A 48 -4.84 -11.18 -9.15
CA THR A 48 -3.42 -11.06 -8.83
C THR A 48 -3.13 -9.71 -8.19
N GLU A 49 -2.24 -9.70 -7.20
CA GLU A 49 -1.85 -8.45 -6.57
C GLU A 49 -1.00 -7.61 -7.52
N VAL A 50 -1.25 -6.32 -7.52
CA VAL A 50 -0.49 -5.35 -8.32
C VAL A 50 0.05 -4.29 -7.41
N TYR A 51 1.30 -3.92 -7.61
CA TYR A 51 1.96 -2.90 -6.80
C TYR A 51 2.15 -1.65 -7.66
N THR A 52 1.66 -0.52 -7.19
CA THR A 52 1.64 0.69 -8.01
C THR A 52 2.60 1.77 -7.57
N GLU A 53 2.89 1.85 -6.28
CA GLU A 53 3.79 2.87 -5.75
C GLU A 53 4.57 2.34 -4.59
N ASN A 54 5.78 2.84 -4.43
CA ASN A 54 6.59 2.59 -3.24
C ASN A 54 6.67 3.88 -2.45
N ALA A 55 6.67 3.75 -1.14
CA ALA A 55 6.82 4.91 -0.27
C ALA A 55 7.52 4.49 1.02
N ASP A 56 8.16 5.46 1.65
CA ASP A 56 8.78 5.26 2.94
C ASP A 56 7.98 6.03 3.97
N PHE A 57 7.70 5.38 5.09
CA PHE A 57 6.92 5.98 6.17
C PHE A 57 7.79 6.10 7.40
N ILE A 58 7.73 7.23 8.07
CA ILE A 58 8.45 7.44 9.33
C ILE A 58 7.92 6.44 10.35
N ASP A 59 8.81 5.79 11.07
CA ASP A 59 8.45 4.71 12.01
C ASP A 59 7.33 5.06 12.98
N GLY A 60 7.29 6.30 13.45
CA GLY A 60 6.27 6.71 14.41
C GLY A 60 4.93 7.10 13.80
N LEU A 61 4.80 7.04 12.49
CA LEU A 61 3.55 7.40 11.84
C LEU A 61 2.45 6.42 12.24
N LYS A 62 1.29 6.96 12.58
CA LYS A 62 0.14 6.13 12.97
C LYS A 62 -0.65 5.71 11.74
N VAL A 63 -0.88 4.42 11.64
CA VAL A 63 -1.64 3.84 10.53
C VAL A 63 -2.64 2.85 11.09
N THR A 64 -3.61 2.47 10.27
CA THR A 64 -4.64 1.50 10.68
C THR A 64 -4.28 0.14 10.10
N PRO A 65 -4.04 -0.87 10.96
CA PRO A 65 -3.81 -2.22 10.44
C PRO A 65 -5.03 -2.66 9.63
N TYR A 66 -4.78 -3.38 8.55
CA TYR A 66 -5.84 -3.79 7.67
C TYR A 66 -5.82 -5.29 7.42
N GLU A 67 -7.00 -5.88 7.47
CA GLU A 67 -7.18 -7.28 7.12
C GLU A 67 -8.39 -7.35 6.20
N GLY A 68 -8.33 -8.21 5.22
CA GLY A 68 -9.43 -8.36 4.29
C GLY A 68 -8.97 -8.30 2.85
N GLU A 69 -9.94 -8.11 1.97
CA GLU A 69 -9.65 -8.10 0.55
C GLU A 69 -8.97 -6.80 0.13
N LEU A 70 -8.07 -6.92 -0.82
CA LEU A 70 -7.42 -5.76 -1.40
C LEU A 70 -8.41 -4.99 -2.26
N PRO A 71 -8.26 -3.67 -2.33
CA PRO A 71 -9.10 -2.89 -3.24
C PRO A 71 -8.80 -3.28 -4.68
N LYS A 72 -9.83 -3.27 -5.50
CA LYS A 72 -9.65 -3.60 -6.91
C LYS A 72 -9.16 -2.38 -7.67
N ILE A 73 -8.21 -2.60 -8.54
CA ILE A 73 -7.73 -1.51 -9.38
C ILE A 73 -8.74 -1.26 -10.47
N SER A 74 -9.09 0.01 -10.63
CA SER A 74 -10.02 0.41 -11.67
C SER A 74 -9.26 0.65 -12.95
N LYS A 75 -9.80 0.16 -14.06
CA LYS A 75 -9.27 0.43 -15.37
C LYS A 75 -9.12 1.93 -15.60
N TYR A 76 -10.16 2.65 -15.24
CA TYR A 76 -10.16 4.10 -15.45
C TYR A 76 -9.21 4.83 -14.54
N ALA A 77 -9.10 4.40 -13.30
CA ALA A 77 -8.17 5.00 -12.38
C ALA A 77 -6.74 4.79 -12.85
N ASN A 78 -6.45 3.60 -13.32
CA ASN A 78 -5.14 3.30 -13.83
C ASN A 78 -4.79 4.17 -15.04
N CYS A 79 -5.76 4.38 -15.91
CA CYS A 79 -5.56 5.22 -17.07
C CYS A 79 -5.30 6.67 -16.73
N SER A 80 -6.03 7.19 -15.76
CA SER A 80 -5.88 8.59 -15.40
C SER A 80 -4.55 8.86 -14.73
N MET A 81 -3.95 7.86 -14.13
CA MET A 81 -2.66 8.03 -13.46
C MET A 81 -1.49 7.96 -14.40
N SER A 82 -1.67 7.26 -15.51
CA SER A 82 -0.58 7.08 -16.44
C SER A 82 -0.84 7.89 -17.68
N HIS A 83 -0.57 7.33 -18.76
CA HIS A 83 -0.75 7.98 -20.03
C HIS A 83 -1.93 7.37 -20.68
N TYR A 84 -3.01 7.91 -20.39
CA TYR A 84 -4.27 7.50 -20.88
C TYR A 84 -4.31 6.73 -22.20
N GLN A 85 -3.28 6.73 -22.97
CA GLN A 85 -3.23 5.90 -24.14
C GLN A 85 -3.44 4.44 -23.81
N HIS A 86 -3.00 4.02 -22.65
CA HIS A 86 -3.18 2.63 -22.25
C HIS A 86 -4.62 2.30 -22.00
N CYS A 87 -5.42 3.29 -21.77
CA CYS A 87 -6.82 3.07 -21.54
C CYS A 87 -7.59 2.77 -22.79
N LEU A 88 -7.05 3.20 -23.89
CA LEU A 88 -7.74 3.08 -25.16
C LEU A 88 -7.61 1.70 -25.77
N MET A 89 -6.82 0.85 -25.15
CA MET A 89 -6.58 -0.48 -25.69
C MET A 89 -7.33 -1.58 -25.00
#